data_fa9a2516e9304826637ef31a9cc9ae96
#
_entry.id   fa9a2516e9304826637ef31a9cc9ae96
#
_cell.length_a   1.000
_cell.length_b   1.000
_cell.length_c   1.000
_cell.angle_alpha   90.00
_cell.angle_beta   90.00
_cell.angle_gamma   90.00
#
_symmetry.space_group_name_H-M   'P 1'
#
loop_
_entity.id
_entity.type
_entity.pdbx_description
1 polymer ?
#
loop_
_entity_poly.entity_id
_entity_poly.type
_entity_poly.pdbx_seq_one_letter_code
_entity_poly.pdbx_strand_id
1 'polypeptide(L)'
;EARGFGVSRILFPMINEAIIVLENGIASKEDSDTAMMYGANHKMGPLALAELVGLDICLAIMETTFTETGGFKYRPAPPLQQMVCAGLLGQKAGEGFYKY
;
A
#
# COMPACT_ATOMS: atom_id res chain seq x y z
N GLU A 1 10.39 1.48 18.21
CA GLU A 1 11.63 2.23 18.26
C GLU A 1 11.79 3.10 17.00
N ALA A 2 12.73 4.04 17.00
CA ALA A 2 12.82 5.08 15.98
C ALA A 2 12.98 4.53 14.55
N ARG A 3 13.72 3.44 14.37
CA ARG A 3 13.95 2.86 13.04
C ARG A 3 12.69 2.28 12.46
N GLY A 4 11.92 1.56 13.26
CA GLY A 4 10.65 1.00 12.82
C GLY A 4 9.65 2.08 12.49
N PHE A 5 9.60 3.13 13.29
CA PHE A 5 8.74 4.29 13.01
C PHE A 5 9.13 4.96 11.70
N GLY A 6 10.42 5.14 11.43
CA GLY A 6 10.88 5.77 10.20
C GLY A 6 10.46 5.00 8.98
N VAL A 7 10.65 3.68 8.99
CA VAL A 7 10.27 2.83 7.87
C VAL A 7 8.76 2.90 7.64
N SER A 8 7.97 2.72 8.69
CA SER A 8 6.50 2.73 8.57
C SER A 8 5.98 4.08 8.09
N ARG A 9 6.54 5.18 8.58
CA ARG A 9 6.09 6.53 8.22
C ARG A 9 6.39 6.86 6.77
N ILE A 10 7.38 6.22 6.18
CA ILE A 10 7.72 6.41 4.77
C ILE A 10 7.01 5.36 3.89
N LEU A 11 7.06 4.11 4.32
CA LEU A 11 6.61 2.99 3.50
C LEU A 11 5.10 2.99 3.26
N PHE A 12 4.31 3.14 4.31
CA PHE A 12 2.86 2.99 4.17
C PHE A 12 2.20 4.15 3.44
N PRO A 13 2.60 5.42 3.62
CA PRO A 13 2.13 6.48 2.73
C PRO A 13 2.54 6.27 1.27
N MET A 14 3.72 5.71 1.02
CA MET A 14 4.17 5.37 -0.33
C MET A 14 3.26 4.30 -0.95
N ILE A 15 2.95 3.25 -0.21
CA ILE A 15 2.03 2.21 -0.65
C ILE A 15 0.65 2.81 -0.95
N ASN A 16 0.16 3.65 -0.04
CA ASN A 16 -1.14 4.30 -0.21
C ASN A 16 -1.17 5.17 -1.46
N GLU A 17 -0.10 5.90 -1.72
CA GLU A 17 0.01 6.73 -2.91
C GLU A 17 0.01 5.87 -4.18
N ALA A 18 0.68 4.71 -4.15
CA ALA A 18 0.68 3.79 -5.28
C ALA A 18 -0.74 3.28 -5.57
N ILE A 19 -1.55 3.04 -4.54
CA ILE A 19 -2.94 2.64 -4.70
C ILE A 19 -3.75 3.78 -5.35
N ILE A 20 -3.49 5.02 -4.96
CA ILE A 20 -4.14 6.19 -5.56
C ILE A 20 -3.75 6.35 -7.03
N VAL A 21 -2.49 6.12 -7.36
CA VAL A 21 -2.01 6.14 -8.76
C VAL A 21 -2.80 5.13 -9.59
N LEU A 22 -3.00 3.92 -9.06
CA LEU A 22 -3.78 2.89 -9.72
C LEU A 22 -5.25 3.31 -9.86
N GLU A 23 -5.84 3.82 -8.80
CA GLU A 23 -7.24 4.28 -8.79
C GLU A 23 -7.48 5.35 -9.85
N ASN A 24 -6.56 6.28 -9.98
CA ASN A 24 -6.70 7.39 -10.91
C ASN A 24 -6.32 7.03 -12.35
N GLY A 25 -5.94 5.79 -12.60
CA GLY A 25 -5.59 5.33 -13.94
C GLY A 25 -4.30 5.90 -14.49
N ILE A 26 -3.42 6.41 -13.62
CA ILE A 26 -2.14 6.98 -14.04
C ILE A 26 -1.22 5.89 -14.55
N ALA A 27 -1.20 4.74 -13.87
CA ALA A 27 -0.39 3.59 -14.25
C ALA A 27 -1.10 2.31 -13.81
N SER A 28 -0.85 1.21 -14.51
CA SER A 28 -1.33 -0.11 -14.09
C SER A 28 -0.57 -0.57 -12.85
N LYS A 29 -1.08 -1.63 -12.20
CA LYS A 29 -0.39 -2.21 -11.04
C LYS A 29 0.99 -2.73 -11.44
N GLU A 30 1.09 -3.38 -12.59
CA GLU A 30 2.36 -3.91 -13.09
C GLU A 30 3.34 -2.80 -13.40
N ASP A 31 2.89 -1.74 -14.08
CA ASP A 31 3.74 -0.62 -14.43
C ASP A 31 4.21 0.14 -13.19
N SER A 32 3.33 0.33 -12.22
CA SER A 32 3.69 1.00 -10.96
C SER A 32 4.78 0.23 -10.22
N ASP A 33 4.61 -1.09 -10.09
CA ASP A 33 5.59 -1.92 -9.41
C ASP A 33 6.92 -1.95 -10.16
N THR A 34 6.88 -2.10 -11.49
CA THR A 34 8.08 -2.12 -12.33
C THR A 34 8.82 -0.78 -12.26
N ALA A 35 8.08 0.32 -12.33
CA ALA A 35 8.68 1.67 -12.29
C ALA A 35 9.43 1.90 -10.99
N MET A 36 8.88 1.46 -9.85
CA MET A 36 9.56 1.64 -8.56
C MET A 36 10.75 0.72 -8.41
N MET A 37 10.70 -0.47 -8.98
CA MET A 37 11.84 -1.38 -8.96
C MET A 37 13.04 -0.82 -9.75
N TYR A 38 12.79 -0.30 -10.93
CA TYR A 38 13.85 0.19 -11.80
C TYR A 38 14.15 1.67 -11.63
N GLY A 39 13.13 2.48 -11.37
CA GLY A 39 13.31 3.93 -11.23
C GLY A 39 13.78 4.35 -9.85
N ALA A 40 13.39 3.63 -8.81
CA ALA A 40 13.76 3.93 -7.43
C ALA A 40 14.57 2.82 -6.76
N ASN A 41 14.94 1.81 -7.52
CA ASN A 41 15.77 0.69 -7.06
C ASN A 41 15.16 -0.06 -5.88
N HIS A 42 13.84 -0.20 -5.87
CA HIS A 42 13.17 -1.00 -4.85
C HIS A 42 13.29 -2.48 -5.19
N LYS A 43 13.49 -3.32 -4.19
CA LYS A 43 13.57 -4.77 -4.39
C LYS A 43 12.24 -5.33 -4.87
N MET A 44 11.14 -4.71 -4.46
CA MET A 44 9.79 -5.15 -4.72
C MET A 44 8.94 -3.90 -4.94
N GLY A 45 8.02 -3.95 -5.88
CA GLY A 45 7.13 -2.82 -6.13
C GLY A 45 6.19 -2.58 -4.96
N PRO A 46 5.64 -1.36 -4.85
CA PRO A 46 4.83 -1.00 -3.68
C PRO A 46 3.53 -1.80 -3.55
N LEU A 47 2.88 -2.14 -4.66
CA LEU A 47 1.63 -2.93 -4.58
C LEU A 47 1.92 -4.38 -4.24
N ALA A 48 2.97 -4.96 -4.83
CA ALA A 48 3.40 -6.31 -4.47
C ALA A 48 3.82 -6.39 -3.01
N LEU A 49 4.52 -5.37 -2.52
CA LEU A 49 4.94 -5.31 -1.12
C LEU A 49 3.73 -5.20 -0.18
N ALA A 50 2.75 -4.38 -0.55
CA ALA A 50 1.52 -4.25 0.22
C ALA A 50 0.82 -5.60 0.38
N GLU A 51 0.85 -6.42 -0.66
CA GLU A 51 0.19 -7.73 -0.65
C GLU A 51 1.00 -8.78 0.09
N LEU A 52 2.31 -8.62 0.16
CA LEU A 52 3.16 -9.45 1.01
C LEU A 52 2.89 -9.18 2.48
N VAL A 53 2.77 -7.90 2.84
CA VAL A 53 2.44 -7.47 4.22
C VAL A 53 1.01 -7.86 4.58
N GLY A 54 0.09 -7.68 3.67
CA GLY A 54 -1.34 -7.86 3.87
C GLY A 54 -2.05 -6.52 3.86
N LEU A 55 -3.07 -6.38 3.01
CA LEU A 55 -3.77 -5.11 2.86
C LEU A 55 -4.51 -4.69 4.13
N ASP A 56 -4.96 -5.66 4.93
CA ASP A 56 -5.59 -5.38 6.23
C ASP A 56 -4.61 -4.71 7.20
N ILE A 57 -3.35 -5.17 7.20
CA ILE A 57 -2.31 -4.56 8.04
C ILE A 57 -1.98 -3.16 7.53
N CYS A 58 -1.86 -2.99 6.22
CA CYS A 58 -1.62 -1.68 5.60
C CYS A 58 -2.73 -0.70 6.00
N LEU A 59 -3.99 -1.12 5.91
CA LEU A 59 -5.13 -0.29 6.28
C LEU A 59 -5.08 0.10 7.76
N ALA A 60 -4.83 -0.88 8.64
CA ALA A 60 -4.78 -0.62 10.09
C ALA A 60 -3.70 0.41 10.43
N ILE A 61 -2.52 0.29 9.82
CA ILE A 61 -1.42 1.22 10.07
C ILE A 61 -1.76 2.62 9.55
N MET A 62 -2.35 2.72 8.36
CA MET A 62 -2.75 4.02 7.81
C MET A 62 -3.84 4.67 8.67
N GLU A 63 -4.82 3.90 9.12
CA GLU A 63 -5.88 4.43 9.98
C GLU A 63 -5.34 4.93 11.32
N THR A 64 -4.44 4.16 11.93
CA THR A 64 -3.82 4.55 13.19
C THR A 64 -3.01 5.83 13.01
N THR A 65 -2.20 5.90 11.96
CA THR A 65 -1.37 7.08 11.69
C THR A 65 -2.23 8.30 11.40
N PHE A 66 -3.29 8.14 10.65
CA PHE A 66 -4.22 9.23 10.36
C PHE A 66 -4.88 9.74 11.63
N THR A 67 -5.34 8.83 12.49
CA THR A 67 -5.97 9.20 13.76
C THR A 67 -5.01 9.95 14.66
N GLU A 68 -3.75 9.51 14.73
CA GLU A 68 -2.75 10.13 15.60
C GLU A 68 -2.26 11.49 15.10
N THR A 69 -2.13 11.65 13.77
CA THR A 69 -1.51 12.86 13.20
C THR A 69 -2.55 13.85 12.66
N GLY A 70 -3.72 13.35 12.22
CA GLY A 70 -4.72 14.17 11.54
C GLY A 70 -4.31 14.61 10.14
N GLY A 71 -3.19 14.12 9.62
CA GLY A 71 -2.67 14.54 8.31
C GLY A 71 -3.35 13.82 7.15
N PHE A 72 -3.83 14.58 6.15
CA PHE A 72 -4.54 14.00 5.00
C PHE A 72 -3.72 12.96 4.24
N LYS A 73 -2.40 13.09 4.22
CA LYS A 73 -1.54 12.13 3.51
C LYS A 73 -1.58 10.73 4.10
N TYR A 74 -2.13 10.58 5.31
CA TYR A 74 -2.27 9.28 5.95
C TYR A 74 -3.67 8.72 5.84
N ARG A 75 -4.59 9.41 5.15
CA ARG A 75 -5.94 8.90 4.93
C ARG A 75 -5.86 7.71 3.98
N PRO A 76 -6.39 6.54 4.39
CA PRO A 76 -6.36 5.37 3.51
C PRO A 76 -7.10 5.62 2.20
N ALA A 77 -6.52 5.18 1.09
CA ALA A 77 -7.16 5.25 -0.21
C ALA A 77 -8.45 4.42 -0.22
N PRO A 78 -9.52 4.89 -0.86
CA PRO A 78 -10.78 4.14 -0.92
C PRO A 78 -10.62 2.70 -1.45
N PRO A 79 -9.82 2.42 -2.50
CA PRO A 79 -9.65 1.03 -2.94
C PRO A 79 -9.05 0.12 -1.87
N LEU A 80 -8.17 0.64 -1.03
CA LEU A 80 -7.60 -0.14 0.07
C LEU A 80 -8.69 -0.59 1.03
N GLN A 81 -9.57 0.33 1.43
CA GLN A 81 -10.69 0.02 2.31
C GLN A 81 -11.64 -0.99 1.66
N GLN A 82 -11.94 -0.79 0.37
CA GLN A 82 -12.85 -1.66 -0.37
C GLN A 82 -12.30 -3.09 -0.48
N MET A 83 -11.02 -3.23 -0.76
CA MET A 83 -10.40 -4.54 -0.92
C MET A 83 -10.35 -5.30 0.40
N VAL A 84 -10.04 -4.61 1.49
CA VAL A 84 -10.04 -5.24 2.81
C VAL A 84 -11.45 -5.72 3.16
N CYS A 85 -12.47 -4.91 2.92
CA CYS A 85 -13.86 -5.32 3.14
C CYS A 85 -14.25 -6.53 2.31
N ALA A 86 -13.71 -6.65 1.10
CA ALA A 86 -14.00 -7.77 0.20
C ALA A 86 -13.15 -9.01 0.50
N GLY A 87 -12.24 -8.95 1.46
CA GLY A 87 -11.36 -10.07 1.79
C GLY A 87 -10.20 -10.26 0.82
N LEU A 88 -9.94 -9.29 -0.04
CA LEU A 88 -8.84 -9.34 -1.02
C LEU A 88 -7.57 -8.77 -0.38
N LEU A 89 -6.95 -9.58 0.49
CA LEU A 89 -5.87 -9.11 1.35
C LEU A 89 -4.46 -9.26 0.75
N GLY A 90 -4.35 -9.92 -0.40
CA GLY A 90 -3.07 -10.19 -1.02
C GLY A 90 -2.67 -11.65 -0.89
N GLN A 91 -1.38 -11.91 -0.70
CA GLN A 91 -0.86 -13.29 -0.72
C GLN A 91 -1.55 -14.21 0.27
N LYS A 92 -1.78 -13.77 1.49
CA LYS A 92 -2.38 -14.61 2.53
C LYS A 92 -3.83 -14.99 2.24
N ALA A 93 -4.50 -14.26 1.37
CA ALA A 93 -5.88 -14.55 0.97
C ALA A 93 -5.95 -15.15 -0.43
N GLY A 94 -4.83 -15.30 -1.12
CA GLY A 94 -4.77 -15.83 -2.47
C GLY A 94 -5.05 -14.82 -3.57
N GLU A 95 -5.50 -13.65 -3.21
CA GLU A 95 -5.82 -12.60 -4.18
C GLU A 95 -5.84 -11.23 -3.52
N GLY A 96 -5.38 -10.23 -4.24
CA GLY A 96 -5.47 -8.83 -3.91
C GLY A 96 -5.51 -8.06 -5.21
N PHE A 97 -4.57 -7.14 -5.43
CA PHE A 97 -4.37 -6.53 -6.75
C PHE A 97 -3.91 -7.58 -7.75
N TYR A 98 -3.13 -8.55 -7.27
CA TYR A 98 -2.67 -9.69 -8.07
C TYR A 98 -3.34 -10.96 -7.58
N LYS A 99 -3.27 -12.01 -8.42
CA LYS A 99 -3.72 -13.36 -8.04
C LYS A 99 -2.51 -14.24 -7.75
N TYR A 100 -2.67 -15.12 -6.78
CA TYR A 100 -1.59 -15.98 -6.31
C TYR A 100 -1.96 -17.46 -6.36
#